data_1e82a531d2a9f70d91e7927b7aa6572e
#
_entry.id   1e82a531d2a9f70d91e7927b7aa6572e
#
_cell.length_a   1.000
_cell.length_b   1.000
_cell.length_c   1.000
_cell.angle_alpha   90.00
_cell.angle_beta   90.00
_cell.angle_gamma   90.00
#
_symmetry.space_group_name_H-M   'P 1'
#
loop_
_entity.id
_entity.type
_entity.pdbx_description
1 polymer ?
#
loop_
_entity_poly.entity_id
_entity_poly.type
_entity_poly.pdbx_seq_one_letter_code
_entity_poly.pdbx_strand_id
1 'polypeptide(L)'
;MRALLILILLATVAHAQAPRGPAAPQDRREAVKKKIRAMRAYTLTEELSLDEKAAARLFPILSKWDDVTDKLLQARVEIQRRLTAGAVTDPKQIDKLIDEAVANQKAFWDLEDKRLAEMRKVLTPAQTARLLVVLPAFERKIQNQLKRAINRRMNATRAQPDDLDEDDLDPDDPPPTRRR
;
A
#
# COMPACT_ATOMS: atom_id res chain seq x y z
N MET A 1 -12.48 11.20 70.48
CA MET A 1 -11.45 10.66 69.59
C MET A 1 -11.96 10.80 68.19
N ARG A 2 -11.32 11.60 67.38
CA ARG A 2 -11.88 12.20 66.14
C ARG A 2 -11.56 11.32 64.96
N ALA A 3 -12.56 10.74 64.30
CA ALA A 3 -12.46 10.01 63.04
C ALA A 3 -12.37 10.99 61.87
N LEU A 4 -11.27 10.96 61.17
CA LEU A 4 -11.03 11.79 59.98
C LEU A 4 -11.45 10.95 58.75
N LEU A 5 -12.58 11.28 58.16
CA LEU A 5 -13.05 10.72 56.88
C LEU A 5 -12.33 11.43 55.72
N ILE A 6 -11.40 10.75 55.06
CA ILE A 6 -10.78 11.22 53.81
C ILE A 6 -11.62 10.72 52.65
N LEU A 7 -12.37 11.64 52.05
CA LEU A 7 -13.14 11.42 50.85
C LEU A 7 -12.20 11.52 49.65
N ILE A 8 -11.78 10.39 49.07
CA ILE A 8 -10.97 10.36 47.83
C ILE A 8 -11.95 10.52 46.67
N LEU A 9 -11.96 11.71 46.07
CA LEU A 9 -12.67 12.02 44.83
C LEU A 9 -11.92 11.43 43.66
N LEU A 10 -12.31 10.27 43.14
CA LEU A 10 -11.80 9.68 41.90
C LEU A 10 -12.35 10.50 40.73
N ALA A 11 -11.57 11.47 40.28
CA ALA A 11 -11.81 12.14 39.01
C ALA A 11 -11.49 11.18 37.86
N THR A 12 -12.49 10.50 37.32
CA THR A 12 -12.41 9.77 36.05
C THR A 12 -12.22 10.78 34.91
N VAL A 13 -10.98 10.98 34.49
CA VAL A 13 -10.67 11.71 33.26
C VAL A 13 -11.14 10.85 32.11
N ALA A 14 -12.35 11.07 31.64
CA ALA A 14 -12.82 10.55 30.37
C ALA A 14 -11.97 11.19 29.27
N HIS A 15 -10.96 10.46 28.79
CA HIS A 15 -10.26 10.81 27.57
C HIS A 15 -11.25 10.62 26.41
N ALA A 16 -11.97 11.68 26.08
CA ALA A 16 -12.71 11.78 24.85
C ALA A 16 -11.66 11.69 23.72
N GLN A 17 -11.56 10.51 23.12
CA GLN A 17 -10.80 10.34 21.87
C GLN A 17 -11.52 11.22 20.84
N ALA A 18 -10.90 12.37 20.52
CA ALA A 18 -11.35 13.19 19.40
C ALA A 18 -11.49 12.30 18.16
N PRO A 19 -12.58 12.45 17.35
CA PRO A 19 -12.73 11.69 16.11
C PRO A 19 -11.48 11.92 15.27
N ARG A 20 -10.74 10.83 15.02
CA ARG A 20 -9.53 10.89 14.17
C ARG A 20 -9.98 11.39 12.80
N GLY A 21 -9.56 12.60 12.45
CA GLY A 21 -9.73 13.12 11.09
C GLY A 21 -9.24 12.12 10.04
N PRO A 22 -9.58 12.28 8.76
CA PRO A 22 -9.18 11.34 7.72
C PRO A 22 -7.65 11.15 7.77
N ALA A 23 -7.23 9.90 7.97
CA ALA A 23 -5.82 9.52 8.11
C ALA A 23 -4.99 10.11 6.96
N ALA A 24 -3.82 10.65 7.28
CA ALA A 24 -2.91 11.21 6.29
C ALA A 24 -2.63 10.20 5.16
N PRO A 25 -2.37 10.64 3.93
CA PRO A 25 -2.11 9.72 2.80
C PRO A 25 -1.01 8.70 3.08
N GLN A 26 0.00 9.06 3.87
CA GLN A 26 1.08 8.17 4.31
C GLN A 26 0.57 7.09 5.25
N ASP A 27 -0.25 7.44 6.25
CA ASP A 27 -0.82 6.49 7.20
C ASP A 27 -1.69 5.45 6.51
N ARG A 28 -2.44 5.86 5.47
CA ARG A 28 -3.25 4.94 4.66
C ARG A 28 -2.38 3.96 3.88
N ARG A 29 -1.25 4.43 3.30
CA ARG A 29 -0.30 3.56 2.59
C ARG A 29 0.31 2.52 3.52
N GLU A 30 0.75 2.94 4.69
CA GLU A 30 1.33 2.03 5.69
C GLU A 30 0.29 1.03 6.22
N ALA A 31 -0.95 1.45 6.45
CA ALA A 31 -2.03 0.55 6.83
C ALA A 31 -2.30 -0.51 5.75
N VAL A 32 -2.29 -0.12 4.46
CA VAL A 32 -2.44 -1.06 3.33
C VAL A 32 -1.27 -2.03 3.27
N LYS A 33 -0.03 -1.55 3.39
CA LYS A 33 1.17 -2.42 3.41
C LYS A 33 1.11 -3.43 4.56
N LYS A 34 0.76 -2.99 5.75
CA LYS A 34 0.58 -3.86 6.93
C LYS A 34 -0.45 -4.95 6.67
N LYS A 35 -1.58 -4.60 6.06
CA LYS A 35 -2.62 -5.57 5.69
C LYS A 35 -2.11 -6.59 4.66
N ILE A 36 -1.41 -6.14 3.63
CA ILE A 36 -0.83 -7.01 2.60
C ILE A 36 0.20 -7.97 3.22
N ARG A 37 1.09 -7.47 4.09
CA ARG A 37 2.07 -8.30 4.81
C ARG A 37 1.40 -9.37 5.67
N ALA A 38 0.33 -9.03 6.39
CA ALA A 38 -0.43 -9.97 7.20
C ALA A 38 -1.13 -11.06 6.33
N MET A 39 -1.75 -10.66 5.22
CA MET A 39 -2.37 -11.61 4.27
C MET A 39 -1.33 -12.53 3.64
N ARG A 40 -0.16 -12.00 3.27
CA ARG A 40 0.95 -12.81 2.73
C ARG A 40 1.47 -13.79 3.77
N ALA A 41 1.67 -13.35 5.01
CA ALA A 41 2.11 -14.22 6.09
C ALA A 41 1.14 -15.40 6.29
N TYR A 42 -0.16 -15.12 6.37
CA TYR A 42 -1.18 -16.17 6.46
C TYR A 42 -1.11 -17.13 5.26
N THR A 43 -1.15 -16.60 4.04
CA THR A 43 -1.12 -17.44 2.82
C THR A 43 0.14 -18.31 2.75
N LEU A 44 1.32 -17.76 3.04
CA LEU A 44 2.56 -18.52 2.98
C LEU A 44 2.66 -19.55 4.09
N THR A 45 2.15 -19.28 5.30
CA THR A 45 2.12 -20.26 6.38
C THR A 45 1.31 -21.48 5.98
N GLU A 46 0.11 -21.28 5.44
CA GLU A 46 -0.76 -22.37 4.99
C GLU A 46 -0.18 -23.12 3.77
N GLU A 47 0.16 -22.40 2.72
CA GLU A 47 0.56 -22.99 1.44
C GLU A 47 1.93 -23.70 1.48
N LEU A 48 2.84 -23.25 2.32
CA LEU A 48 4.15 -23.87 2.51
C LEU A 48 4.20 -24.81 3.72
N SER A 49 3.11 -24.95 4.48
CA SER A 49 3.05 -25.69 5.74
C SER A 49 4.21 -25.30 6.67
N LEU A 50 4.36 -23.97 6.89
CA LEU A 50 5.46 -23.45 7.72
C LEU A 50 5.18 -23.74 9.18
N ASP A 51 6.18 -24.29 9.86
CA ASP A 51 6.21 -24.30 11.32
C ASP A 51 6.53 -22.90 11.89
N GLU A 52 6.29 -22.70 13.16
CA GLU A 52 6.53 -21.42 13.85
C GLU A 52 7.98 -20.93 13.68
N LYS A 53 8.94 -21.84 13.74
CA LYS A 53 10.37 -21.53 13.64
C LYS A 53 10.74 -21.05 12.23
N ALA A 54 10.24 -21.70 11.18
CA ALA A 54 10.45 -21.30 9.81
C ALA A 54 9.75 -19.96 9.51
N ALA A 55 8.51 -19.79 9.98
CA ALA A 55 7.75 -18.55 9.83
C ALA A 55 8.47 -17.37 10.51
N ALA A 56 8.91 -17.53 11.75
CA ALA A 56 9.65 -16.50 12.50
C ALA A 56 10.94 -16.04 11.80
N ARG A 57 11.55 -16.90 10.98
CA ARG A 57 12.76 -16.58 10.21
C ARG A 57 12.45 -16.01 8.82
N LEU A 58 11.41 -16.51 8.16
CA LEU A 58 11.06 -16.12 6.79
C LEU A 58 10.46 -14.71 6.72
N PHE A 59 9.52 -14.36 7.60
CA PHE A 59 8.79 -13.10 7.49
C PHE A 59 9.64 -11.84 7.67
N PRO A 60 10.64 -11.80 8.57
CA PRO A 60 11.59 -10.69 8.61
C PRO A 60 12.39 -10.51 7.31
N ILE A 61 12.81 -11.63 6.66
CA ILE A 61 13.50 -11.59 5.38
C ILE A 61 12.59 -10.95 4.32
N LEU A 62 11.33 -11.41 4.21
CA LEU A 62 10.39 -10.83 3.27
C LEU A 62 10.14 -9.33 3.52
N SER A 63 9.98 -8.92 4.79
CA SER A 63 9.80 -7.52 5.15
C SER A 63 11.00 -6.65 4.78
N LYS A 64 12.22 -7.12 5.05
CA LYS A 64 13.46 -6.45 4.65
C LYS A 64 13.49 -6.21 3.13
N TRP A 65 13.17 -7.21 2.35
CA TRP A 65 13.19 -7.12 0.90
C TRP A 65 12.04 -6.28 0.33
N ASP A 66 10.88 -6.23 1.00
CA ASP A 66 9.82 -5.26 0.66
C ASP A 66 10.34 -3.82 0.77
N ASP A 67 11.05 -3.49 1.86
CA ASP A 67 11.56 -2.14 2.09
C ASP A 67 12.64 -1.76 1.05
N VAL A 68 13.45 -2.72 0.60
CA VAL A 68 14.41 -2.50 -0.51
C VAL A 68 13.67 -2.29 -1.83
N THR A 69 12.64 -3.10 -2.12
CA THR A 69 11.81 -2.96 -3.31
C THR A 69 11.12 -1.60 -3.35
N ASP A 70 10.56 -1.14 -2.25
CA ASP A 70 9.92 0.18 -2.14
C ASP A 70 10.89 1.32 -2.50
N LYS A 71 12.13 1.26 -2.02
CA LYS A 71 13.17 2.26 -2.35
C LYS A 71 13.51 2.27 -3.84
N LEU A 72 13.64 1.08 -4.46
CA LEU A 72 13.91 0.96 -5.89
C LEU A 72 12.73 1.48 -6.73
N LEU A 73 11.49 1.21 -6.30
CA LEU A 73 10.29 1.74 -6.96
C LEU A 73 10.21 3.26 -6.85
N GLN A 74 10.51 3.84 -5.70
CA GLN A 74 10.56 5.29 -5.52
C GLN A 74 11.62 5.94 -6.42
N ALA A 75 12.82 5.36 -6.49
CA ALA A 75 13.87 5.82 -7.38
C ALA A 75 13.44 5.75 -8.84
N ARG A 76 12.78 4.66 -9.27
CA ARG A 76 12.24 4.50 -10.62
C ARG A 76 11.23 5.58 -10.97
N VAL A 77 10.27 5.85 -10.07
CA VAL A 77 9.26 6.90 -10.28
C VAL A 77 9.92 8.27 -10.43
N GLU A 78 10.93 8.57 -9.62
CA GLU A 78 11.66 9.85 -9.71
C GLU A 78 12.43 9.98 -11.03
N ILE A 79 13.12 8.94 -11.47
CA ILE A 79 13.81 8.91 -12.78
C ILE A 79 12.79 9.14 -13.91
N GLN A 80 11.67 8.42 -13.90
CA GLN A 80 10.61 8.57 -14.90
C GLN A 80 10.03 9.99 -14.90
N ARG A 81 9.76 10.55 -13.72
CA ARG A 81 9.28 11.93 -13.57
C ARG A 81 10.26 12.93 -14.22
N ARG A 82 11.55 12.79 -13.98
CA ARG A 82 12.58 13.67 -14.55
C ARG A 82 12.67 13.52 -16.06
N LEU A 83 12.54 12.30 -16.60
CA LEU A 83 12.55 12.05 -18.06
C LEU A 83 11.29 12.60 -18.74
N THR A 84 10.11 12.53 -18.10
CA THR A 84 8.83 12.94 -18.71
C THR A 84 8.52 14.42 -18.53
N ALA A 85 9.11 15.09 -17.55
CA ALA A 85 8.84 16.51 -17.26
C ALA A 85 9.33 17.46 -18.37
N GLY A 86 10.09 16.99 -19.37
CA GLY A 86 10.63 17.82 -20.46
C GLY A 86 11.61 18.92 -20.00
N ALA A 87 11.92 18.95 -18.70
CA ALA A 87 12.81 19.96 -18.10
C ALA A 87 14.29 19.69 -18.40
N VAL A 88 14.64 18.48 -18.84
CA VAL A 88 16.02 18.08 -19.12
C VAL A 88 16.17 18.03 -20.64
N THR A 89 16.83 19.05 -21.19
CA THR A 89 17.11 19.16 -22.64
C THR A 89 18.58 18.92 -22.98
N ASP A 90 19.46 18.98 -21.99
CA ASP A 90 20.88 18.74 -22.15
C ASP A 90 21.15 17.24 -22.40
N PRO A 91 21.74 16.86 -23.54
CA PRO A 91 22.03 15.46 -23.88
C PRO A 91 22.81 14.72 -22.81
N LYS A 92 23.79 15.35 -22.16
CA LYS A 92 24.60 14.73 -21.10
C LYS A 92 23.75 14.39 -19.85
N GLN A 93 22.77 15.22 -19.54
CA GLN A 93 21.87 14.96 -18.43
C GLN A 93 20.86 13.85 -18.78
N ILE A 94 20.43 13.78 -20.04
CA ILE A 94 19.57 12.69 -20.53
C ILE A 94 20.32 11.36 -20.45
N ASP A 95 21.57 11.30 -20.93
CA ASP A 95 22.40 10.08 -20.87
C ASP A 95 22.58 9.62 -19.42
N LYS A 96 22.86 10.54 -18.49
CA LYS A 96 22.95 10.21 -17.08
C LYS A 96 21.64 9.60 -16.52
N LEU A 97 20.47 10.14 -16.90
CA LEU A 97 19.18 9.60 -16.48
C LEU A 97 18.91 8.20 -17.07
N ILE A 98 19.38 7.96 -18.29
CA ILE A 98 19.31 6.63 -18.92
C ILE A 98 20.17 5.64 -18.12
N ASP A 99 21.41 6.02 -17.77
CA ASP A 99 22.30 5.19 -16.96
C ASP A 99 21.69 4.90 -15.58
N GLU A 100 21.09 5.91 -14.91
CA GLU A 100 20.36 5.73 -13.65
C GLU A 100 19.19 4.75 -13.81
N ALA A 101 18.44 4.81 -14.93
CA ALA A 101 17.32 3.90 -15.19
C ALA A 101 17.80 2.46 -15.42
N VAL A 102 18.89 2.27 -16.18
CA VAL A 102 19.51 0.96 -16.40
C VAL A 102 20.05 0.38 -15.10
N ALA A 103 20.77 1.18 -14.30
CA ALA A 103 21.27 0.76 -13.00
C ALA A 103 20.11 0.36 -12.04
N ASN A 104 19.04 1.13 -12.00
CA ASN A 104 17.85 0.79 -11.23
C ASN A 104 17.22 -0.52 -11.69
N GLN A 105 17.11 -0.76 -13.02
CA GLN A 105 16.59 -2.03 -13.53
C GLN A 105 17.47 -3.21 -13.13
N LYS A 106 18.80 -3.07 -13.22
CA LYS A 106 19.75 -4.11 -12.80
C LYS A 106 19.61 -4.40 -11.29
N ALA A 107 19.45 -3.36 -10.47
CA ALA A 107 19.25 -3.51 -9.05
C ALA A 107 17.98 -4.32 -8.70
N PHE A 108 16.91 -4.24 -9.51
CA PHE A 108 15.73 -5.09 -9.36
C PHE A 108 16.03 -6.57 -9.61
N TRP A 109 16.80 -6.90 -10.65
CA TRP A 109 17.18 -8.30 -10.93
C TRP A 109 18.07 -8.86 -9.81
N ASP A 110 19.10 -8.11 -9.40
CA ASP A 110 19.99 -8.48 -8.32
C ASP A 110 19.24 -8.68 -6.97
N LEU A 111 18.17 -7.91 -6.77
CA LEU A 111 17.31 -8.02 -5.59
C LEU A 111 16.59 -9.37 -5.56
N GLU A 112 16.00 -9.80 -6.68
CA GLU A 112 15.26 -11.07 -6.75
C GLU A 112 16.17 -12.25 -6.46
N ASP A 113 17.37 -12.26 -7.02
CA ASP A 113 18.36 -13.32 -6.79
C ASP A 113 18.79 -13.37 -5.31
N LYS A 114 19.09 -12.22 -4.71
CA LYS A 114 19.48 -12.13 -3.31
C LYS A 114 18.35 -12.53 -2.37
N ARG A 115 17.11 -12.08 -2.67
CA ARG A 115 15.92 -12.43 -1.91
C ARG A 115 15.72 -13.95 -1.91
N LEU A 116 15.76 -14.58 -3.06
CA LEU A 116 15.63 -16.02 -3.18
C LEU A 116 16.75 -16.77 -2.45
N ALA A 117 17.99 -16.31 -2.58
CA ALA A 117 19.14 -16.93 -1.88
C ALA A 117 18.99 -16.86 -0.35
N GLU A 118 18.48 -15.76 0.21
CA GLU A 118 18.21 -15.66 1.66
C GLU A 118 17.06 -16.57 2.09
N MET A 119 15.95 -16.63 1.33
CA MET A 119 14.83 -17.49 1.66
C MET A 119 15.19 -18.99 1.63
N ARG A 120 16.04 -19.41 0.69
CA ARG A 120 16.55 -20.79 0.60
C ARG A 120 17.36 -21.23 1.81
N LYS A 121 17.91 -20.31 2.61
CA LYS A 121 18.62 -20.65 3.87
C LYS A 121 17.65 -21.02 5.00
N VAL A 122 16.38 -20.69 4.86
CA VAL A 122 15.35 -20.90 5.88
C VAL A 122 14.37 -22.00 5.49
N LEU A 123 14.09 -22.12 4.20
CA LEU A 123 13.10 -23.03 3.64
C LEU A 123 13.75 -24.34 3.16
N THR A 124 13.03 -25.43 3.27
CA THR A 124 13.40 -26.68 2.60
C THR A 124 13.31 -26.55 1.07
N PRO A 125 13.97 -27.43 0.28
CA PRO A 125 13.83 -27.41 -1.19
C PRO A 125 12.38 -27.49 -1.66
N ALA A 126 11.53 -28.30 -1.03
CA ALA A 126 10.12 -28.44 -1.36
C ALA A 126 9.33 -27.16 -1.07
N GLN A 127 9.55 -26.55 0.10
CA GLN A 127 8.96 -25.26 0.44
C GLN A 127 9.43 -24.13 -0.49
N THR A 128 10.70 -24.13 -0.87
CA THR A 128 11.24 -23.16 -1.83
C THR A 128 10.58 -23.31 -3.20
N ALA A 129 10.44 -24.54 -3.72
CA ALA A 129 9.75 -24.78 -4.98
C ALA A 129 8.28 -24.31 -4.92
N ARG A 130 7.58 -24.59 -3.82
CA ARG A 130 6.20 -24.13 -3.61
C ARG A 130 6.13 -22.60 -3.53
N LEU A 131 7.07 -21.94 -2.84
CA LEU A 131 7.15 -20.49 -2.74
C LEU A 131 7.24 -19.81 -4.11
N LEU A 132 8.05 -20.35 -5.03
CA LEU A 132 8.20 -19.83 -6.40
C LEU A 132 6.89 -19.82 -7.20
N VAL A 133 5.93 -20.63 -6.81
CA VAL A 133 4.58 -20.69 -7.43
C VAL A 133 3.60 -19.79 -6.67
N VAL A 134 3.58 -19.90 -5.34
CA VAL A 134 2.58 -19.24 -4.48
C VAL A 134 2.80 -17.74 -4.40
N LEU A 135 4.05 -17.31 -4.22
CA LEU A 135 4.34 -15.88 -4.03
C LEU A 135 3.97 -15.02 -5.25
N PRO A 136 4.34 -15.37 -6.50
CA PRO A 136 3.89 -14.61 -7.67
C PRO A 136 2.37 -14.64 -7.89
N ALA A 137 1.71 -15.75 -7.54
CA ALA A 137 0.26 -15.85 -7.62
C ALA A 137 -0.43 -14.91 -6.62
N PHE A 138 0.08 -14.87 -5.38
CA PHE A 138 -0.37 -13.94 -4.35
C PHE A 138 -0.17 -12.48 -4.80
N GLU A 139 1.03 -12.11 -5.29
CA GLU A 139 1.34 -10.75 -5.74
C GLU A 139 0.40 -10.31 -6.87
N ARG A 140 0.13 -11.16 -7.86
CA ARG A 140 -0.86 -10.88 -8.93
C ARG A 140 -2.28 -10.67 -8.37
N LYS A 141 -2.70 -11.50 -7.39
CA LYS A 141 -4.00 -11.33 -6.74
C LYS A 141 -4.13 -9.97 -6.08
N ILE A 142 -3.11 -9.55 -5.32
CA ILE A 142 -3.07 -8.24 -4.67
C ILE A 142 -3.10 -7.10 -5.69
N GLN A 143 -2.28 -7.16 -6.75
CA GLN A 143 -2.28 -6.15 -7.81
C GLN A 143 -3.65 -6.00 -8.47
N ASN A 144 -4.33 -7.12 -8.75
CA ASN A 144 -5.67 -7.10 -9.34
C ASN A 144 -6.70 -6.49 -8.38
N GLN A 145 -6.61 -6.77 -7.08
CA GLN A 145 -7.48 -6.18 -6.07
C GLN A 145 -7.27 -4.65 -5.97
N LEU A 146 -6.02 -4.20 -5.97
CA LEU A 146 -5.68 -2.77 -5.95
C LEU A 146 -6.19 -2.05 -7.19
N LYS A 147 -5.98 -2.61 -8.38
CA LYS A 147 -6.51 -2.05 -9.64
C LYS A 147 -8.04 -1.91 -9.60
N ARG A 148 -8.75 -2.94 -9.13
CA ARG A 148 -10.22 -2.89 -8.98
C ARG A 148 -10.66 -1.82 -7.98
N ALA A 149 -9.95 -1.67 -6.87
CA ALA A 149 -10.26 -0.65 -5.86
C ALA A 149 -10.06 0.78 -6.41
N ILE A 150 -8.98 1.01 -7.17
CA ILE A 150 -8.70 2.30 -7.84
C ILE A 150 -9.79 2.60 -8.86
N ASN A 151 -10.14 1.65 -9.75
CA ASN A 151 -11.15 1.84 -10.78
C ASN A 151 -12.53 2.15 -10.17
N ARG A 152 -12.91 1.48 -9.07
CA ARG A 152 -14.17 1.79 -8.37
C ARG A 152 -14.19 3.22 -7.86
N ARG A 153 -13.08 3.71 -7.28
CA ARG A 153 -13.00 5.09 -6.81
C ARG A 153 -13.09 6.09 -7.95
N MET A 154 -12.38 5.86 -9.05
CA MET A 154 -12.44 6.73 -10.23
C MET A 154 -13.84 6.78 -10.81
N ASN A 155 -14.54 5.64 -10.91
CA ASN A 155 -15.91 5.59 -11.40
C ASN A 155 -16.89 6.25 -10.43
N ALA A 156 -16.71 6.10 -9.11
CA ALA A 156 -17.55 6.76 -8.12
C ALA A 156 -17.39 8.29 -8.16
N THR A 157 -16.15 8.79 -8.34
CA THR A 157 -15.89 10.24 -8.50
C THR A 157 -16.49 10.78 -9.80
N ARG A 158 -16.54 9.96 -10.87
CA ARG A 158 -17.11 10.36 -12.16
C ARG A 158 -18.64 10.26 -12.20
N ALA A 159 -19.23 9.47 -11.30
CA ALA A 159 -20.68 9.27 -11.18
C ALA A 159 -21.34 10.21 -10.15
N GLN A 160 -20.58 11.04 -9.45
CA GLN A 160 -21.16 12.17 -8.73
C GLN A 160 -21.59 13.19 -9.80
N PRO A 161 -22.90 13.45 -9.97
CA PRO A 161 -23.34 14.59 -10.76
C PRO A 161 -22.70 15.82 -10.10
N ASP A 162 -22.14 16.69 -10.93
CA ASP A 162 -21.85 18.05 -10.50
C ASP A 162 -23.07 18.55 -9.75
N ASP A 163 -22.87 19.08 -8.54
CA ASP A 163 -23.92 19.78 -7.83
C ASP A 163 -24.52 20.76 -8.84
N LEU A 164 -25.75 20.46 -9.30
CA LEU A 164 -26.55 21.39 -10.09
C LEU A 164 -26.69 22.60 -9.17
N ASP A 165 -26.07 23.69 -9.55
CA ASP A 165 -26.26 24.99 -8.91
C ASP A 165 -27.76 25.18 -8.75
N GLU A 166 -28.30 25.13 -7.54
CA GLU A 166 -29.71 25.32 -7.20
C GLU A 166 -30.17 26.74 -7.53
N ASP A 167 -29.30 27.59 -8.03
CA ASP A 167 -29.59 29.00 -8.37
C ASP A 167 -30.19 29.19 -9.77
N ASP A 168 -30.31 28.16 -10.61
CA ASP A 168 -30.90 28.26 -11.97
C ASP A 168 -32.32 27.66 -12.09
N LEU A 169 -33.01 27.43 -10.98
CA LEU A 169 -34.43 27.08 -11.04
C LEU A 169 -35.27 28.37 -11.17
N ASP A 170 -35.56 28.75 -12.40
CA ASP A 170 -36.60 29.74 -12.70
C ASP A 170 -37.93 29.21 -12.08
N PRO A 171 -38.58 29.96 -11.14
CA PRO A 171 -39.78 29.49 -10.45
C PRO A 171 -41.00 29.36 -11.39
N ASP A 172 -40.88 29.79 -12.66
CA ASP A 172 -41.98 29.74 -13.66
C ASP A 172 -41.83 28.59 -14.68
N ASP A 173 -40.83 27.68 -14.56
CA ASP A 173 -40.67 26.59 -15.50
C ASP A 173 -41.57 25.36 -15.14
N PRO A 174 -42.41 24.86 -16.06
CA PRO A 174 -43.33 23.76 -15.78
C PRO A 174 -42.58 22.45 -15.59
N PRO A 175 -42.98 21.56 -14.65
CA PRO A 175 -42.29 20.33 -14.34
C PRO A 175 -42.17 19.40 -15.57
N PRO A 176 -41.02 18.70 -15.73
CA PRO A 176 -40.78 17.84 -16.88
C PRO A 176 -41.79 16.69 -16.95
N THR A 177 -42.55 16.62 -18.05
CA THR A 177 -43.54 15.56 -18.33
C THR A 177 -42.81 14.22 -18.50
N ARG A 178 -43.03 13.25 -17.59
CA ARG A 178 -42.60 11.86 -17.75
C ARG A 178 -43.25 11.26 -18.98
N ARG A 179 -42.49 11.03 -20.04
CA ARG A 179 -42.93 10.14 -21.15
C ARG A 179 -42.91 8.69 -20.63
N ARG A 180 -44.06 8.03 -20.71
CA ARG A 180 -44.21 6.59 -20.54
C ARG A 180 -43.59 5.82 -21.72
#